data_9138fdc4bef32ea32a63ddcbfa10ab4f
#
_entry.id   9138fdc4bef32ea32a63ddcbfa10ab4f
#
_cell.length_a   1.000
_cell.length_b   1.000
_cell.length_c   1.000
_cell.angle_alpha   90.00
_cell.angle_beta   90.00
_cell.angle_gamma   90.00
#
_symmetry.space_group_name_H-M   'P 1'
#
loop_
_entity.id
_entity.type
_entity.pdbx_description
1 polymer ?
#
loop_
_entity_poly.entity_id
_entity_poly.type
_entity_poly.pdbx_seq_one_letter_code
_entity_poly.pdbx_strand_id
1 'polypeptide(L)'
;MTDKRNYIFAILLFLAPVVVAWYGLSVAAAVGLVVLLLLGRWLINLSGIVAPEKTPELVLATISASHFVEKVRWSMDRLGIDYVEQVSGGTLGAYFRGRSVPQLKVRTGIVRSVIGNSPDILRYLYGRCLHIDPDRAAFLEPTASRVEFERGLDTYGRCLQVWVYYHMLHDRNLTLHAWGADSP
;
A
#
# COMPACT_ATOMS: atom_id res chain seq x y z
N MET A 1 2.49 5.67 2.36
CA MET A 1 2.67 5.57 3.85
C MET A 1 3.93 4.76 4.11
N THR A 2 4.95 5.38 4.65
CA THR A 2 6.19 4.69 5.02
C THR A 2 5.87 3.66 6.09
N ASP A 3 6.29 2.43 5.87
CA ASP A 3 6.09 1.33 6.81
C ASP A 3 6.70 1.72 8.17
N LYS A 4 5.94 1.55 9.26
CA LYS A 4 6.40 1.82 10.64
C LYS A 4 7.76 1.16 10.96
N ARG A 5 8.07 0.05 10.28
CA ARG A 5 9.37 -0.63 10.36
C ARG A 5 10.53 0.23 9.87
N ASN A 6 10.33 1.04 8.84
CA ASN A 6 11.37 1.94 8.34
C ASN A 6 11.69 3.02 9.36
N TYR A 7 10.70 3.52 10.09
CA TYR A 7 10.91 4.46 11.20
C TYR A 7 11.63 3.80 12.37
N ILE A 8 11.18 2.59 12.78
CA ILE A 8 11.86 1.84 13.86
C ILE A 8 13.31 1.58 13.47
N PHE A 9 13.56 1.13 12.24
CA PHE A 9 14.91 0.89 11.76
C PHE A 9 15.76 2.18 11.74
N ALA A 10 15.21 3.29 11.28
CA ALA A 10 15.88 4.59 11.29
C ALA A 10 16.22 5.01 12.73
N ILE A 11 15.26 4.89 13.64
CA ILE A 11 15.47 5.18 15.07
C ILE A 11 16.59 4.31 15.64
N LEU A 12 16.58 3.01 15.39
CA LEU A 12 17.63 2.10 15.85
C LEU A 12 19.00 2.48 15.26
N LEU A 13 19.06 2.82 13.98
CA LEU A 13 20.29 3.22 13.31
C LEU A 13 20.91 4.49 13.91
N PHE A 14 20.08 5.47 14.30
CA PHE A 14 20.55 6.70 14.92
C PHE A 14 20.82 6.57 16.41
N LEU A 15 19.99 5.83 17.14
CA LEU A 15 20.15 5.69 18.59
C LEU A 15 21.24 4.69 18.99
N ALA A 16 21.45 3.63 18.20
CA ALA A 16 22.42 2.60 18.55
C ALA A 16 23.85 3.15 18.76
N PRO A 17 24.42 4.00 17.89
CA PRO A 17 25.73 4.61 18.12
C PRO A 17 25.77 5.47 19.38
N VAL A 18 24.69 6.20 19.67
CA VAL A 18 24.59 7.05 20.87
C VAL A 18 24.58 6.21 22.14
N VAL A 19 23.82 5.11 22.16
CA VAL A 19 23.77 4.18 23.28
C VAL A 19 25.12 3.52 23.50
N VAL A 20 25.79 3.06 22.43
CA VAL A 20 27.13 2.48 22.50
C VAL A 20 28.15 3.46 23.07
N ALA A 21 28.10 4.74 22.63
CA ALA A 21 28.94 5.81 23.15
C ALA A 21 28.67 6.11 24.64
N TRP A 22 27.38 6.11 25.03
CA TRP A 22 26.95 6.34 26.41
C TRP A 22 27.51 5.30 27.39
N TYR A 23 27.55 4.04 26.97
CA TYR A 23 28.12 2.97 27.79
C TYR A 23 29.67 2.89 27.73
N GLY A 24 30.35 3.85 27.13
CA GLY A 24 31.80 3.92 27.06
C GLY A 24 32.43 2.82 26.20
N LEU A 25 31.65 2.21 25.30
CA LEU A 25 32.18 1.26 24.34
C LEU A 25 32.99 1.96 23.25
N SER A 26 33.93 1.25 22.63
CA SER A 26 34.83 1.84 21.63
C SER A 26 34.06 2.32 20.37
N VAL A 27 34.61 3.33 19.71
CA VAL A 27 34.09 3.80 18.42
C VAL A 27 34.00 2.64 17.40
N ALA A 28 34.93 1.70 17.43
CA ALA A 28 34.92 0.50 16.61
C ALA A 28 33.65 -0.35 16.81
N ALA A 29 33.18 -0.47 18.06
CA ALA A 29 31.94 -1.19 18.38
C ALA A 29 30.72 -0.47 17.83
N ALA A 30 30.68 0.87 17.89
CA ALA A 30 29.59 1.67 17.31
C ALA A 30 29.53 1.51 15.78
N VAL A 31 30.67 1.61 15.10
CA VAL A 31 30.78 1.41 13.65
C VAL A 31 30.37 -0.03 13.27
N GLY A 32 30.86 -1.03 14.00
CA GLY A 32 30.49 -2.43 13.77
C GLY A 32 28.99 -2.67 13.88
N LEU A 33 28.32 -2.08 14.87
CA LEU A 33 26.87 -2.18 15.02
C LEU A 33 26.11 -1.52 13.86
N VAL A 34 26.53 -0.34 13.41
CA VAL A 34 25.93 0.33 12.25
C VAL A 34 26.08 -0.53 11.00
N VAL A 35 27.26 -1.08 10.74
CA VAL A 35 27.52 -1.97 9.59
C VAL A 35 26.62 -3.20 9.65
N LEU A 36 26.51 -3.84 10.82
CA LEU A 36 25.61 -5.00 11.02
C LEU A 36 24.14 -4.65 10.73
N LEU A 37 23.66 -3.51 11.20
CA LEU A 37 22.30 -3.06 10.93
C LEU A 37 22.08 -2.82 9.43
N LEU A 38 23.02 -2.19 8.76
CA LEU A 38 22.93 -1.93 7.31
C LEU A 38 22.99 -3.24 6.49
N LEU A 39 23.88 -4.16 6.85
CA LEU A 39 23.96 -5.48 6.22
C LEU A 39 22.67 -6.28 6.45
N GLY A 40 22.15 -6.29 7.65
CA GLY A 40 20.88 -6.95 7.97
C GLY A 40 19.74 -6.39 7.13
N ARG A 41 19.65 -5.07 7.00
CA ARG A 41 18.64 -4.43 6.14
C ARG A 41 18.84 -4.78 4.67
N TRP A 42 20.07 -4.80 4.19
CA TRP A 42 20.39 -5.19 2.81
C TRP A 42 19.97 -6.63 2.53
N LEU A 43 20.28 -7.57 3.43
CA LEU A 43 19.86 -8.98 3.32
C LEU A 43 18.33 -9.12 3.34
N ILE A 44 17.64 -8.35 4.20
CA ILE A 44 16.17 -8.31 4.22
C ILE A 44 15.62 -7.85 2.88
N ASN A 45 16.19 -6.80 2.29
CA ASN A 45 15.77 -6.30 0.99
C ASN A 45 16.02 -7.32 -0.13
N LEU A 46 17.18 -8.00 -0.11
CA LEU A 46 17.47 -9.08 -1.07
C LEU A 46 16.48 -10.24 -0.95
N SER A 47 16.10 -10.61 0.26
CA SER A 47 15.11 -11.68 0.49
C SER A 47 13.71 -11.33 -0.02
N GLY A 48 13.43 -10.04 -0.24
CA GLY A 48 12.18 -9.55 -0.81
C GLY A 48 12.18 -9.46 -2.34
N ILE A 49 13.33 -9.71 -2.97
CA ILE A 49 13.39 -9.75 -4.44
C ILE A 49 12.76 -11.06 -4.91
N VAL A 50 11.70 -10.91 -5.68
CA VAL A 50 10.95 -12.03 -6.26
C VAL A 50 11.06 -11.94 -7.78
N ALA A 51 11.32 -13.07 -8.43
CA ALA A 51 11.29 -13.13 -9.88
C ALA A 51 9.93 -12.62 -10.42
N PRO A 52 9.90 -11.96 -11.58
CA PRO A 52 8.66 -11.42 -12.15
C PRO A 52 7.53 -12.45 -12.24
N GLU A 53 7.88 -13.71 -12.52
CA GLU A 53 6.95 -14.82 -12.67
C GLU A 53 6.30 -15.24 -11.34
N LYS A 54 6.93 -14.91 -10.21
CA LYS A 54 6.37 -15.21 -8.89
C LYS A 54 5.52 -14.05 -8.41
N THR A 55 4.23 -14.30 -8.31
CA THR A 55 3.31 -13.32 -7.73
C THR A 55 3.52 -13.23 -6.23
N PRO A 56 3.77 -12.05 -5.65
CA PRO A 56 3.78 -11.87 -4.20
C PRO A 56 2.38 -12.10 -3.62
N GLU A 57 2.31 -12.32 -2.32
CA GLU A 57 1.04 -12.30 -1.61
C GLU A 57 0.47 -10.88 -1.63
N LEU A 58 -0.71 -10.72 -2.21
CA LEU A 58 -1.38 -9.44 -2.37
C LEU A 58 -2.63 -9.40 -1.50
N VAL A 59 -2.76 -8.31 -0.70
CA VAL A 59 -3.96 -8.06 0.08
C VAL A 59 -4.46 -6.66 -0.23
N LEU A 60 -5.68 -6.59 -0.78
CA LEU A 60 -6.34 -5.33 -1.09
C LEU A 60 -7.19 -4.89 0.09
N ALA A 61 -6.82 -3.79 0.73
CA ALA A 61 -7.63 -3.17 1.78
C ALA A 61 -8.73 -2.31 1.14
N THR A 62 -9.99 -2.58 1.51
CA THR A 62 -11.17 -2.05 0.85
C THR A 62 -12.18 -1.47 1.84
N ILE A 63 -13.10 -0.68 1.32
CA ILE A 63 -14.41 -0.40 1.91
C ILE A 63 -15.49 -0.62 0.85
N SER A 64 -16.68 -1.05 1.27
CA SER A 64 -17.73 -1.51 0.38
C SER A 64 -18.22 -0.49 -0.66
N ALA A 65 -18.19 0.80 -0.35
CA ALA A 65 -18.77 1.85 -1.19
C ALA A 65 -17.74 2.71 -1.96
N SER A 66 -16.51 2.23 -2.15
CA SER A 66 -15.46 3.03 -2.79
C SER A 66 -15.28 2.70 -4.26
N HIS A 67 -15.64 3.62 -5.15
CA HIS A 67 -15.38 3.52 -6.60
C HIS A 67 -13.87 3.43 -6.92
N PHE A 68 -12.99 3.98 -6.09
CA PHE A 68 -11.54 3.82 -6.24
C PHE A 68 -11.09 2.39 -5.95
N VAL A 69 -11.77 1.70 -5.03
CA VAL A 69 -11.55 0.27 -4.76
C VAL A 69 -12.01 -0.57 -5.95
N GLU A 70 -13.21 -0.29 -6.48
CA GLU A 70 -13.75 -1.00 -7.65
C GLU A 70 -12.83 -0.91 -8.87
N LYS A 71 -12.24 0.26 -9.11
CA LYS A 71 -11.26 0.47 -10.17
C LYS A 71 -10.07 -0.49 -10.05
N VAL A 72 -9.54 -0.67 -8.83
CA VAL A 72 -8.41 -1.58 -8.58
C VAL A 72 -8.86 -3.04 -8.66
N ARG A 73 -9.99 -3.39 -8.04
CA ARG A 73 -10.57 -4.74 -8.08
C ARG A 73 -10.77 -5.22 -9.51
N TRP A 74 -11.47 -4.43 -10.31
CA TRP A 74 -11.69 -4.74 -11.73
C TRP A 74 -10.39 -4.93 -12.51
N SER A 75 -9.37 -4.10 -12.23
CA SER A 75 -8.08 -4.21 -12.90
C SER A 75 -7.33 -5.47 -12.50
N MET A 76 -7.35 -5.86 -11.22
CA MET A 76 -6.71 -7.10 -10.74
C MET A 76 -7.41 -8.33 -11.31
N ASP A 77 -8.74 -8.35 -11.32
CA ASP A 77 -9.55 -9.44 -11.89
C ASP A 77 -9.28 -9.59 -13.40
N ARG A 78 -9.23 -8.46 -14.14
CA ARG A 78 -8.92 -8.48 -15.56
C ARG A 78 -7.51 -8.97 -15.86
N LEU A 79 -6.55 -8.68 -14.99
CA LEU A 79 -5.19 -9.21 -15.08
C LEU A 79 -5.10 -10.68 -14.66
N GLY A 80 -6.13 -11.24 -14.04
CA GLY A 80 -6.13 -12.60 -13.48
C GLY A 80 -5.14 -12.75 -12.32
N ILE A 81 -5.02 -11.71 -11.50
CA ILE A 81 -4.13 -11.70 -10.34
C ILE A 81 -4.91 -12.17 -9.12
N ASP A 82 -4.40 -13.20 -8.44
CA ASP A 82 -4.95 -13.64 -7.17
C ASP A 82 -4.62 -12.66 -6.05
N TYR A 83 -5.61 -12.27 -5.27
CA TYR A 83 -5.45 -11.42 -4.10
C TYR A 83 -6.48 -11.75 -3.02
N VAL A 84 -6.16 -11.36 -1.79
CA VAL A 84 -7.09 -11.46 -0.66
C VAL A 84 -7.68 -10.07 -0.42
N GLU A 85 -9.00 -9.99 -0.35
CA GLU A 85 -9.67 -8.74 0.02
C GLU A 85 -9.79 -8.65 1.53
N GLN A 86 -9.36 -7.51 2.09
CA GLN A 86 -9.51 -7.18 3.50
C GLN A 86 -10.39 -5.96 3.64
N VAL A 87 -11.62 -6.17 4.04
CA VAL A 87 -12.52 -5.05 4.37
C VAL A 87 -11.94 -4.31 5.57
N SER A 88 -11.69 -3.02 5.40
CA SER A 88 -11.25 -2.13 6.49
C SER A 88 -12.47 -1.70 7.29
N GLY A 89 -12.97 -2.60 8.13
CA GLY A 89 -14.11 -2.34 8.99
C GLY A 89 -13.78 -1.34 10.11
N GLY A 90 -14.71 -0.45 10.36
CA GLY A 90 -14.78 0.35 11.56
C GLY A 90 -13.93 1.63 11.58
N THR A 91 -14.43 2.60 12.33
CA THR A 91 -13.83 3.93 12.53
C THR A 91 -12.43 3.88 13.14
N LEU A 92 -12.15 2.92 14.02
CA LEU A 92 -10.84 2.73 14.64
C LEU A 92 -9.81 2.18 13.64
N GLY A 93 -10.19 1.22 12.81
CA GLY A 93 -9.30 0.69 11.77
C GLY A 93 -8.89 1.75 10.75
N ALA A 94 -9.82 2.60 10.32
CA ALA A 94 -9.57 3.72 9.43
C ALA A 94 -8.68 4.79 10.09
N TYR A 95 -8.86 5.05 11.38
CA TYR A 95 -8.04 6.02 12.12
C TYR A 95 -6.58 5.59 12.24
N PHE A 96 -6.33 4.32 12.60
CA PHE A 96 -4.97 3.82 12.81
C PHE A 96 -4.24 3.43 11.52
N ARG A 97 -4.95 3.07 10.45
CA ARG A 97 -4.35 2.62 9.18
C ARG A 97 -4.24 3.71 8.12
N GLY A 98 -4.73 4.90 8.39
CA GLY A 98 -4.88 5.98 7.42
C GLY A 98 -6.22 5.87 6.67
N ARG A 99 -6.85 7.02 6.47
CA ARG A 99 -8.22 7.14 5.93
C ARG A 99 -8.33 6.88 4.43
N SER A 100 -7.25 6.48 3.76
CA SER A 100 -7.25 6.29 2.30
C SER A 100 -7.37 4.83 1.93
N VAL A 101 -8.38 4.51 1.18
CA VAL A 101 -8.55 3.25 0.45
C VAL A 101 -8.71 3.57 -1.04
N PRO A 102 -8.27 2.70 -1.95
CA PRO A 102 -7.66 1.40 -1.74
C PRO A 102 -6.22 1.44 -1.23
N GLN A 103 -5.79 0.40 -0.52
CA GLN A 103 -4.40 0.15 -0.22
C GLN A 103 -4.06 -1.28 -0.64
N LEU A 104 -3.03 -1.44 -1.46
CA LEU A 104 -2.48 -2.74 -1.82
C LEU A 104 -1.30 -3.06 -0.91
N LYS A 105 -1.44 -4.10 -0.11
CA LYS A 105 -0.36 -4.65 0.70
C LYS A 105 0.32 -5.74 -0.12
N VAL A 106 1.61 -5.57 -0.32
CA VAL A 106 2.45 -6.49 -1.07
C VAL A 106 3.41 -7.17 -0.10
N ARG A 107 3.37 -8.49 -0.04
CA ARG A 107 4.27 -9.29 0.80
C ARG A 107 5.17 -10.15 -0.06
N THR A 108 6.47 -9.95 0.07
CA THR A 108 7.50 -10.74 -0.59
C THR A 108 8.47 -11.27 0.47
N GLY A 109 8.34 -12.55 0.82
CA GLY A 109 9.08 -13.11 1.94
C GLY A 109 8.80 -12.36 3.24
N ILE A 110 9.84 -11.79 3.86
CA ILE A 110 9.74 -10.98 5.10
C ILE A 110 9.51 -9.49 4.84
N VAL A 111 9.62 -9.04 3.59
CA VAL A 111 9.39 -7.65 3.21
C VAL A 111 7.90 -7.41 3.00
N ARG A 112 7.41 -6.32 3.57
CA ARG A 112 6.03 -5.88 3.39
C ARG A 112 6.04 -4.43 2.94
N SER A 113 5.32 -4.17 1.86
CA SER A 113 5.12 -2.84 1.30
C SER A 113 3.63 -2.52 1.28
N VAL A 114 3.30 -1.23 1.32
CA VAL A 114 1.92 -0.76 1.17
C VAL A 114 1.92 0.33 0.11
N ILE A 115 1.13 0.12 -0.91
CA ILE A 115 0.91 1.08 -1.98
C ILE A 115 -0.49 1.68 -1.76
N GLY A 116 -0.54 2.99 -1.55
CA GLY A 116 -1.80 3.74 -1.45
C GLY A 116 -2.18 4.33 -2.79
N ASN A 117 -3.43 4.78 -2.89
CA ASN A 117 -4.05 5.38 -4.08
C ASN A 117 -4.21 4.44 -5.28
N SER A 118 -5.37 4.51 -5.92
CA SER A 118 -5.66 3.66 -7.08
C SER A 118 -4.69 3.90 -8.25
N PRO A 119 -4.28 5.13 -8.62
CA PRO A 119 -3.31 5.33 -9.70
C PRO A 119 -1.96 4.64 -9.45
N ASP A 120 -1.44 4.72 -8.24
CA ASP A 120 -0.14 4.13 -7.90
C ASP A 120 -0.21 2.60 -7.87
N ILE A 121 -1.33 2.05 -7.42
CA ILE A 121 -1.61 0.60 -7.48
C ILE A 121 -1.66 0.13 -8.94
N LEU A 122 -2.37 0.85 -9.82
CA LEU A 122 -2.45 0.48 -11.23
C LEU A 122 -1.09 0.54 -11.93
N ARG A 123 -0.25 1.52 -11.61
CA ARG A 123 1.13 1.60 -12.15
C ARG A 123 1.99 0.44 -11.67
N TYR A 124 1.86 0.06 -10.40
CA TYR A 124 2.54 -1.13 -9.87
C TYR A 124 2.09 -2.40 -10.59
N LEU A 125 0.77 -2.59 -10.78
CA LEU A 125 0.22 -3.75 -11.49
C LEU A 125 0.70 -3.78 -12.94
N TYR A 126 0.68 -2.65 -13.65
CA TYR A 126 1.21 -2.53 -15.01
C TYR A 126 2.67 -2.96 -15.08
N GLY A 127 3.56 -2.32 -14.29
CA GLY A 127 4.98 -2.62 -14.30
C GLY A 127 5.29 -4.08 -13.97
N ARG A 128 4.48 -4.69 -13.11
CA ARG A 128 4.65 -6.09 -12.76
C ARG A 128 4.18 -7.04 -13.88
N CYS A 129 3.04 -6.75 -14.50
CA CYS A 129 2.46 -7.62 -15.52
C CYS A 129 3.10 -7.43 -16.89
N LEU A 130 3.72 -6.28 -17.15
CA LEU A 130 4.35 -5.98 -18.44
C LEU A 130 5.39 -7.03 -18.87
N HIS A 131 6.13 -7.61 -17.92
CA HIS A 131 7.14 -8.64 -18.21
C HIS A 131 6.56 -10.05 -18.36
N ILE A 132 5.34 -10.27 -17.90
CA ILE A 132 4.69 -11.60 -17.89
C ILE A 132 3.78 -11.72 -19.12
N ASP A 133 2.91 -10.75 -19.32
CA ASP A 133 1.91 -10.70 -20.39
C ASP A 133 1.70 -9.23 -20.82
N PRO A 134 2.48 -8.73 -21.76
CA PRO A 134 2.38 -7.34 -22.22
C PRO A 134 1.01 -6.99 -22.80
N ASP A 135 0.41 -7.91 -23.56
CA ASP A 135 -0.89 -7.68 -24.21
C ASP A 135 -1.98 -7.53 -23.16
N ARG A 136 -1.96 -8.38 -22.15
CA ARG A 136 -2.89 -8.31 -21.03
C ARG A 136 -2.69 -7.07 -20.17
N ALA A 137 -1.45 -6.58 -20.04
CA ALA A 137 -1.12 -5.36 -19.30
C ALA A 137 -1.43 -4.08 -20.06
N ALA A 138 -1.55 -4.12 -21.40
CA ALA A 138 -1.63 -2.94 -22.27
C ALA A 138 -2.76 -1.95 -21.91
N PHE A 139 -3.87 -2.42 -21.33
CA PHE A 139 -4.96 -1.52 -20.91
C PHE A 139 -4.59 -0.62 -19.73
N LEU A 140 -3.54 -0.96 -18.96
CA LEU A 140 -3.02 -0.16 -17.84
C LEU A 140 -1.83 0.71 -18.24
N GLU A 141 -1.37 0.66 -19.47
CA GLU A 141 -0.24 1.46 -19.93
C GLU A 141 -0.43 2.94 -19.61
N PRO A 142 0.50 3.59 -18.88
CA PRO A 142 0.34 4.97 -18.44
C PRO A 142 0.75 5.97 -19.54
N THR A 143 0.04 5.95 -20.66
CA THR A 143 0.23 6.98 -21.69
C THR A 143 -0.20 8.35 -21.17
N ALA A 144 0.38 9.44 -21.72
CA ALA A 144 0.07 10.80 -21.26
C ALA A 144 -1.45 11.09 -21.31
N SER A 145 -2.13 10.69 -22.39
CA SER A 145 -3.59 10.87 -22.54
C SER A 145 -4.39 10.07 -21.52
N ARG A 146 -3.98 8.83 -21.22
CA ARG A 146 -4.66 8.01 -20.20
C ARG A 146 -4.46 8.57 -18.79
N VAL A 147 -3.26 9.04 -18.47
CA VAL A 147 -2.97 9.65 -17.16
C VAL A 147 -3.79 10.93 -16.97
N GLU A 148 -3.94 11.75 -18.01
CA GLU A 148 -4.76 12.94 -17.94
C GLU A 148 -6.26 12.62 -17.83
N PHE A 149 -6.74 11.67 -18.61
CA PHE A 149 -8.11 11.16 -18.50
C PHE A 149 -8.40 10.59 -17.11
N GLU A 150 -7.49 9.78 -16.56
CA GLU A 150 -7.59 9.24 -15.21
C GLU A 150 -7.70 10.33 -14.16
N ARG A 151 -6.88 11.40 -14.28
CA ARG A 151 -6.94 12.55 -13.38
C ARG A 151 -8.28 13.27 -13.43
N GLY A 152 -8.86 13.40 -14.63
CA GLY A 152 -10.21 13.95 -14.82
C GLY A 152 -11.26 13.10 -14.12
N LEU A 153 -11.22 11.78 -14.31
CA LEU A 153 -12.13 10.83 -13.65
C LEU A 153 -11.97 10.82 -12.12
N ASP A 154 -10.75 10.93 -11.60
CA ASP A 154 -10.50 11.00 -10.16
C ASP A 154 -11.08 12.29 -9.56
N THR A 155 -11.04 13.40 -10.30
CA THR A 155 -11.67 14.66 -9.90
C THR A 155 -13.18 14.53 -9.88
N TYR A 156 -13.76 13.98 -10.93
CA TYR A 156 -15.20 13.70 -11.00
C TYR A 156 -15.65 12.75 -9.86
N GLY A 157 -14.89 11.67 -9.63
CA GLY A 157 -15.16 10.73 -8.55
C GLY A 157 -15.16 11.37 -7.17
N ARG A 158 -14.24 12.31 -6.92
CA ARG A 158 -14.24 13.09 -5.66
C ARG A 158 -15.47 13.98 -5.51
N CYS A 159 -15.90 14.63 -6.59
CA CYS A 159 -17.13 15.42 -6.57
C CYS A 159 -18.36 14.55 -6.27
N LEU A 160 -18.43 13.39 -6.94
CA LEU A 160 -19.51 12.41 -6.70
C LEU A 160 -19.48 11.90 -5.24
N GLN A 161 -18.31 11.63 -4.70
CA GLN A 161 -18.14 11.21 -3.31
C GLN A 161 -18.67 12.26 -2.32
N VAL A 162 -18.36 13.53 -2.54
CA VAL A 162 -18.86 14.62 -1.70
C VAL A 162 -20.40 14.67 -1.78
N TRP A 163 -20.97 14.54 -2.99
CA TRP A 163 -22.42 14.52 -3.18
C TRP A 163 -23.08 13.34 -2.47
N VAL A 164 -22.53 12.13 -2.62
CA VAL A 164 -23.04 10.92 -1.96
C VAL A 164 -22.98 11.08 -0.45
N TYR A 165 -21.85 11.55 0.10
CA TYR A 165 -21.71 11.74 1.54
C TYR A 165 -22.68 12.79 2.08
N TYR A 166 -22.89 13.87 1.37
CA TYR A 166 -23.88 14.88 1.74
C TYR A 166 -25.28 14.27 1.95
N HIS A 167 -25.70 13.37 1.08
CA HIS A 167 -26.99 12.70 1.19
C HIS A 167 -27.00 11.56 2.22
N MET A 168 -25.88 10.89 2.43
CA MET A 168 -25.79 9.77 3.39
C MET A 168 -25.67 10.21 4.85
N LEU A 169 -25.08 11.38 5.13
CA LEU A 169 -24.82 11.85 6.49
C LEU A 169 -26.08 12.01 7.35
N HIS A 170 -27.26 12.12 6.75
CA HIS A 170 -28.52 12.19 7.44
C HIS A 170 -29.05 10.83 7.89
N ASP A 171 -28.55 9.73 7.31
CA ASP A 171 -28.91 8.36 7.69
C ASP A 171 -27.69 7.68 8.35
N ARG A 172 -27.76 7.57 9.69
CA ARG A 172 -26.69 6.95 10.47
C ARG A 172 -26.45 5.50 10.10
N ASN A 173 -27.50 4.73 9.87
CA ASN A 173 -27.38 3.29 9.61
C ASN A 173 -26.79 3.05 8.24
N LEU A 174 -27.23 3.79 7.24
CA LEU A 174 -26.67 3.75 5.89
C LEU A 174 -25.18 4.15 5.89
N THR A 175 -24.85 5.20 6.65
CA THR A 175 -23.46 5.68 6.76
C THR A 175 -22.56 4.62 7.42
N LEU A 176 -23.00 4.01 8.52
CA LEU A 176 -22.24 2.97 9.22
C LEU A 176 -22.06 1.73 8.32
N HIS A 177 -23.12 1.32 7.63
CA HIS A 177 -23.07 0.20 6.68
C HIS A 177 -22.08 0.47 5.53
N ALA A 178 -22.17 1.63 4.90
CA ALA A 178 -21.26 2.00 3.79
C ALA A 178 -19.79 2.07 4.23
N TRP A 179 -19.53 2.35 5.49
CA TRP A 179 -18.18 2.40 6.05
C TRP A 179 -17.72 1.05 6.63
N GLY A 180 -18.57 0.01 6.57
CA GLY A 180 -18.27 -1.31 7.11
C GLY A 180 -18.15 -1.33 8.62
N ALA A 181 -18.75 -0.36 9.32
CA ALA A 181 -18.69 -0.26 10.77
C ALA A 181 -19.67 -1.22 11.47
N ASP A 182 -20.59 -1.80 10.73
CA ASP A 182 -21.54 -2.83 11.14
C ASP A 182 -21.10 -4.25 10.76
N SER A 183 -19.95 -4.39 10.11
CA SER A 183 -19.35 -5.70 9.81
C SER A 183 -18.68 -6.27 11.06
N PRO A 184 -18.86 -7.54 11.39
CA PRO A 184 -18.27 -8.20 12.55
C PRO A 184 -16.74 -8.24 12.49
#